data_a9a8cb896778411bb0e6b1c457f5b7ce
#
_entry.id   a9a8cb896778411bb0e6b1c457f5b7ce
#
_cell.length_a   1.000
_cell.length_b   1.000
_cell.length_c   1.000
_cell.angle_alpha   90.00
_cell.angle_beta   90.00
_cell.angle_gamma   90.00
#
_symmetry.space_group_name_H-M   'P 1'
#
loop_
_entity.id
_entity.type
_entity.pdbx_description
1 polymer ?
#
loop_
_entity_poly.entity_id
_entity_poly.type
_entity_poly.pdbx_seq_one_letter_code
_entity_poly.pdbx_strand_id
1 'polypeptide(L)' 'MDKASNDLQGTIQNQIAMMESEHRDLDSVIERLGEVLPFDQLKLQRLKKRKLFLKDEMAKLRSRILPDIIA' A
#
# COMPACT_ATOMS: atom_id res chain seq x y z
N MET A 1 7.19 -24.09 -18.12
CA MET A 1 7.30 -23.31 -17.74
C MET A 1 7.10 -23.27 -16.51
N ASP A 2 7.49 -23.34 -15.71
CA ASP A 2 7.31 -23.33 -14.58
C ASP A 2 7.31 -22.14 -14.05
N LYS A 3 7.13 -21.27 -14.55
CA LYS A 3 7.09 -20.13 -14.06
C LYS A 3 6.03 -19.94 -13.14
N ALA A 4 5.11 -20.73 -12.90
CA ALA A 4 3.97 -20.50 -12.10
C ALA A 4 4.38 -20.07 -10.71
N SER A 5 5.27 -20.72 -10.06
CA SER A 5 5.63 -20.33 -8.76
C SER A 5 6.42 -19.08 -8.76
N ASN A 6 7.31 -18.90 -9.63
CA ASN A 6 8.06 -17.70 -9.72
C ASN A 6 7.18 -16.55 -10.10
N ASP A 7 6.24 -16.79 -10.97
CA ASP A 7 5.34 -15.73 -11.40
C ASP A 7 4.48 -15.31 -10.25
N LEU A 8 4.09 -16.23 -9.39
CA LEU A 8 3.24 -15.87 -8.29
C LEU A 8 4.00 -14.98 -7.33
N GLN A 9 5.21 -15.30 -6.98
CA GLN A 9 5.97 -14.47 -6.11
C GLN A 9 6.29 -13.14 -6.76
N GLY A 10 6.62 -13.17 -8.01
CA GLY A 10 6.89 -11.93 -8.74
C GLY A 10 5.66 -11.05 -8.79
N THR A 11 4.49 -11.66 -8.97
CA THR A 11 3.27 -10.89 -9.03
C THR A 11 2.98 -10.26 -7.67
N ILE A 12 3.18 -11.00 -6.59
CA ILE A 12 2.92 -10.43 -5.27
C ILE A 12 3.91 -9.31 -5.00
N GLN A 13 5.17 -9.48 -5.35
CA GLN A 13 6.15 -8.44 -5.12
C GLN A 13 5.83 -7.21 -5.95
N ASN A 14 5.36 -7.39 -7.17
CA ASN A 14 4.98 -6.27 -7.99
C ASN A 14 3.77 -5.56 -7.39
N GLN A 15 2.82 -6.31 -6.85
CA GLN A 15 1.68 -5.69 -6.22
C GLN A 15 2.11 -4.88 -5.01
N ILE A 16 3.04 -5.40 -4.22
CA ILE A 16 3.51 -4.68 -3.06
C ILE A 16 4.20 -3.41 -3.51
N ALA A 17 5.02 -3.47 -4.56
CA ALA A 17 5.72 -2.30 -5.04
C ALA A 17 4.75 -1.23 -5.52
N MET A 18 3.70 -1.65 -6.22
CA MET A 18 2.71 -0.71 -6.70
C MET A 18 1.95 -0.10 -5.53
N MET A 19 1.65 -0.90 -4.53
CA MET A 19 0.96 -0.38 -3.36
C MET A 19 1.84 0.56 -2.57
N GLU A 20 3.13 0.30 -2.51
CA GLU A 20 4.05 1.17 -1.83
C GLU A 20 4.12 2.51 -2.54
N SER A 21 4.13 2.48 -3.86
CA SER A 21 4.18 3.69 -4.65
C SER A 21 2.90 4.49 -4.42
N GLU A 22 1.77 3.82 -4.45
CA GLU A 22 0.50 4.49 -4.24
C GLU A 22 0.42 5.04 -2.81
N HIS A 23 0.92 4.28 -1.84
CA HIS A 23 0.90 4.71 -0.46
C HIS A 23 1.75 5.97 -0.29
N ARG A 24 2.89 6.03 -0.97
CA ARG A 24 3.75 7.18 -0.91
C ARG A 24 3.11 8.38 -1.57
N ASP A 25 2.44 8.14 -2.70
CA ASP A 25 1.77 9.22 -3.41
C ASP A 25 0.63 9.77 -2.56
N LEU A 26 -0.11 8.89 -1.90
CA LEU A 26 -1.20 9.33 -1.05
C LEU A 26 -0.67 10.14 0.12
N ASP A 27 0.47 9.75 0.67
CA ASP A 27 1.06 10.45 1.77
C ASP A 27 1.39 11.87 1.35
N SER A 28 1.94 12.05 0.17
CA SER A 28 2.27 13.36 -0.35
C SER A 28 1.02 14.18 -0.58
N VAL A 29 0.00 13.57 -1.13
CA VAL A 29 -1.24 14.28 -1.41
C VAL A 29 -1.90 14.70 -0.11
N ILE A 30 -1.92 13.82 0.89
CA ILE A 30 -2.53 14.13 2.15
C ILE A 30 -1.79 15.32 2.81
N GLU A 31 -0.50 15.32 2.72
CA GLU A 31 0.27 16.39 3.29
C GLU A 31 -0.06 17.70 2.61
N ARG A 32 -0.12 17.71 1.29
CA ARG A 32 -0.43 18.92 0.57
C ARG A 32 -1.81 19.40 0.83
N LEU A 33 -2.79 18.51 0.85
CA LEU A 33 -4.17 18.91 1.07
C LEU A 33 -4.33 19.48 2.46
N GLY A 34 -3.63 18.93 3.43
CA GLY A 34 -3.72 19.43 4.78
C GLY A 34 -3.21 20.86 4.89
N GLU A 35 -2.25 21.19 4.06
CA GLU A 35 -1.70 22.54 4.11
C GLU A 35 -2.52 23.50 3.31
N VAL A 36 -2.95 23.11 2.15
CA VAL A 36 -3.63 24.03 1.25
C VAL A 36 -5.14 24.09 1.46
N LEU A 37 -5.76 23.00 1.76
CA LEU A 37 -7.21 22.98 1.91
C LEU A 37 -7.57 22.40 3.26
N PRO A 38 -7.34 23.13 4.28
CA PRO A 38 -7.58 22.59 5.61
C PRO A 38 -9.02 22.29 5.92
N PHE A 39 -9.97 22.85 5.16
CA PHE A 39 -11.33 22.57 5.49
C PHE A 39 -11.88 21.38 4.73
N ASP A 40 -11.17 20.74 3.82
CA ASP A 40 -11.70 19.63 3.08
C ASP A 40 -11.41 18.38 3.89
N GLN A 41 -11.96 18.25 5.04
CA GLN A 41 -11.67 17.17 5.90
C GLN A 41 -12.24 15.86 5.46
N LEU A 42 -13.34 15.88 4.78
CA LEU A 42 -13.96 14.66 4.31
C LEU A 42 -13.07 13.99 3.29
N LYS A 43 -12.53 14.76 2.37
CA LYS A 43 -11.66 14.22 1.37
C LYS A 43 -10.38 13.72 2.02
N LEU A 44 -9.88 14.44 2.99
CA LEU A 44 -8.67 14.06 3.67
C LEU A 44 -8.89 12.74 4.40
N GLN A 45 -10.03 12.57 5.02
CA GLN A 45 -10.30 11.34 5.73
C GLN A 45 -10.40 10.16 4.78
N ARG A 46 -10.95 10.36 3.61
CA ARG A 46 -11.04 9.29 2.63
C ARG A 46 -9.65 8.87 2.18
N LEU A 47 -8.78 9.84 1.96
CA LEU A 47 -7.43 9.52 1.54
C LEU A 47 -6.66 8.82 2.63
N LYS A 48 -6.87 9.21 3.88
CA LYS A 48 -6.21 8.55 4.99
C LYS A 48 -6.70 7.12 5.14
N LYS A 49 -7.97 6.89 4.90
CA LYS A 49 -8.52 5.56 4.96
C LYS A 49 -7.91 4.71 3.86
N ARG A 50 -7.78 5.26 2.67
CA ARG A 50 -7.18 4.54 1.56
C ARG A 50 -5.73 4.17 1.89
N LYS A 51 -5.01 5.10 2.52
CA LYS A 51 -3.64 4.86 2.89
C LYS A 51 -3.53 3.71 3.89
N LEU A 52 -4.43 3.68 4.87
CA LEU A 52 -4.41 2.62 5.85
C LEU A 52 -4.76 1.29 5.21
N PHE A 53 -5.69 1.30 4.29
CA PHE A 53 -6.07 0.09 3.59
C PHE A 53 -4.88 -0.47 2.82
N LEU A 54 -4.14 0.38 2.13
CA LEU A 54 -2.99 -0.06 1.37
C LEU A 54 -1.92 -0.62 2.29
N LYS A 55 -1.71 0.01 3.42
CA LYS A 55 -0.72 -0.47 4.36
C LYS A 55 -1.09 -1.84 4.86
N ASP A 56 -2.36 -2.05 5.14
CA ASP A 56 -2.84 -3.31 5.63
C ASP A 56 -2.70 -4.39 4.57
N GLU A 57 -3.04 -4.06 3.32
CA GLU A 57 -2.93 -5.01 2.24
C GLU A 57 -1.47 -5.38 1.96
N MET A 58 -0.58 -4.41 2.05
CA MET A 58 0.83 -4.70 1.86
C MET A 58 1.34 -5.64 2.94
N ALA A 59 0.89 -5.45 4.16
CA ALA A 59 1.31 -6.32 5.24
C ALA A 59 0.83 -7.75 5.00
N LYS A 60 -0.39 -7.89 4.52
CA LYS A 60 -0.91 -9.21 4.22
C LYS A 60 -0.14 -9.88 3.10
N LEU A 61 0.20 -9.12 2.07
CA LEU A 61 0.93 -9.69 0.96
C LEU A 61 2.35 -10.06 1.37
N ARG A 62 2.97 -9.25 2.20
CA ARG A 62 4.31 -9.56 2.65
C ARG A 62 4.31 -10.82 3.49
N SER A 63 3.24 -11.03 4.23
CA SER A 63 3.13 -12.20 5.04
C SER A 63 3.09 -13.44 4.18
N ARG A 64 2.58 -13.34 2.97
CA ARG A 64 2.50 -14.48 2.10
C ARG A 64 3.86 -14.87 1.54
N ILE A 65 4.67 -13.91 1.20
CA ILE A 65 5.95 -14.25 0.61
C ILE A 65 7.05 -14.39 1.66
N LEU A 66 6.86 -13.83 2.85
CA LEU A 66 7.85 -13.95 3.87
C LEU A 66 7.23 -14.64 5.06
N PRO A 67 7.33 -15.87 5.16
CA PRO A 67 6.70 -16.61 6.21
C PRO A 67 7.19 -16.11 7.53
N ASP A 68 6.31 -15.96 8.40
CA ASP A 68 6.70 -15.41 9.54
C ASP A 68 7.38 -16.26 10.37
N ILE A 69 8.41 -16.10 10.67
CA ILE A 69 9.05 -16.86 11.38
C ILE A 69 9.22 -16.39 12.60
N ILE A 70 9.05 -15.40 13.00
CA ILE A 70 9.25 -14.91 14.12
C ILE A 70 8.67 -15.42 15.01
N ALA A 71 8.23 -15.85 15.20
CA ALA A 71 7.63 -16.39 16.11
C ALA A 71 7.95 -15.99 17.14
#